data_9e33935212a71496a9f3baf113088a68
#
_entry.id   9e33935212a71496a9f3baf113088a68
#
_cell.length_a   1.000
_cell.length_b   1.000
_cell.length_c   1.000
_cell.angle_alpha   90.00
_cell.angle_beta   90.00
_cell.angle_gamma   90.00
#
_symmetry.space_group_name_H-M   'P 1'
#
loop_
_entity.id
_entity.type
_entity.pdbx_description
1 polymer ?
#
loop_
_entity_poly.entity_id
_entity_poly.type
_entity_poly.pdbx_seq_one_letter_code
_entity_poly.pdbx_strand_id
1 'polypeptide(L)' 'MMLSKVKQIVVKNVGKKKNFVYYGSRNQNEEFCGVISVLYPNVFKIDLINGGVKVCSYNDLLIGNLKIVD' A
#
# COMPACT_ATOMS: atom_id res chain seq x y z
N MET A 1 3.03 11.71 -15.50
CA MET A 1 4.03 11.10 -14.60
C MET A 1 3.48 9.88 -13.91
N MET A 2 4.27 8.85 -13.88
CA MET A 2 3.88 7.56 -13.30
C MET A 2 3.53 7.67 -11.82
N LEU A 3 4.33 8.45 -11.08
CA LEU A 3 4.10 8.59 -9.64
C LEU A 3 2.77 9.27 -9.34
N SER A 4 2.34 10.20 -10.19
CA SER A 4 1.05 10.84 -10.04
C SER A 4 -0.10 9.84 -10.11
N LYS A 5 0.00 8.88 -11.05
CA LYS A 5 -1.04 7.85 -11.17
C LYS A 5 -1.08 6.97 -9.94
N VAL A 6 0.10 6.62 -9.41
CA VAL A 6 0.18 5.80 -8.20
C VAL A 6 -0.47 6.53 -7.04
N LYS A 7 -0.18 7.81 -6.86
CA LYS A 7 -0.79 8.60 -5.80
C LYS A 7 -2.30 8.67 -5.95
N GLN A 8 -2.81 8.80 -7.18
CA GLN A 8 -4.24 8.81 -7.42
C GLN A 8 -4.90 7.50 -7.03
N ILE A 9 -4.23 6.38 -7.32
CA ILE A 9 -4.75 5.06 -6.93
C ILE A 9 -4.85 4.98 -5.41
N VAL A 10 -3.81 5.44 -4.70
CA VAL A 10 -3.81 5.41 -3.24
C VAL A 10 -4.92 6.30 -2.69
N VAL A 11 -5.06 7.52 -3.23
CA VAL A 11 -6.10 8.45 -2.78
C VAL A 11 -7.49 7.85 -2.96
N LYS A 12 -7.73 7.17 -4.07
CA LYS A 12 -9.03 6.57 -4.34
C LYS A 12 -9.36 5.44 -3.36
N ASN A 13 -8.34 4.84 -2.77
CA ASN A 13 -8.54 3.70 -1.87
C ASN A 13 -8.46 4.07 -0.40
N VAL A 14 -8.25 5.35 -0.08
CA VAL A 14 -8.22 5.80 1.31
C VAL A 14 -9.57 5.54 1.96
N GLY A 15 -9.54 5.00 3.17
CA GLY A 15 -10.76 4.70 3.91
C GLY A 15 -11.45 3.41 3.51
N LYS A 16 -10.92 2.71 2.51
CA LYS A 16 -11.50 1.45 2.06
C LYS A 16 -10.65 0.29 2.52
N LYS A 17 -11.32 -0.76 2.98
CA LYS A 17 -10.64 -1.98 3.37
C LYS A 17 -10.19 -2.72 2.12
N LYS A 18 -8.89 -2.97 2.02
CA LYS A 18 -8.30 -3.63 0.87
C LYS A 18 -7.30 -4.67 1.29
N ASN A 19 -7.06 -5.62 0.41
CA ASN A 19 -6.00 -6.60 0.59
C ASN A 19 -4.75 -6.13 -0.14
N PHE A 20 -3.61 -6.37 0.47
CA PHE A 20 -2.33 -5.93 -0.07
C PHE A 20 -1.38 -7.11 -0.12
N VAL A 21 -0.52 -7.12 -1.13
CA VAL A 21 0.56 -8.10 -1.24
C VAL A 21 1.86 -7.33 -1.42
N TYR A 22 2.81 -7.60 -0.54
CA TYR A 22 4.13 -7.01 -0.64
C TYR A 22 5.13 -8.10 -1.04
N TYR A 23 5.82 -7.87 -2.15
CA TYR A 23 6.81 -8.81 -2.65
C TYR A 23 8.16 -8.41 -2.11
N GLY A 24 8.61 -9.11 -1.07
CA GLY A 24 9.91 -8.89 -0.51
C GLY A 24 11.00 -9.55 -1.37
N SER A 25 12.24 -9.45 -0.92
CA SER A 25 13.34 -10.09 -1.60
C SER A 25 13.28 -11.60 -1.39
N ARG A 26 13.87 -12.35 -2.32
CA ARG A 26 14.06 -13.80 -2.21
C ARG A 26 12.77 -14.59 -2.04
N ASN A 27 11.78 -14.27 -2.87
CA ASN A 27 10.52 -15.02 -2.90
C ASN A 27 9.71 -14.93 -1.61
N GLN A 28 9.98 -13.96 -0.78
CA GLN A 28 9.19 -13.72 0.42
C GLN A 28 8.05 -12.78 0.08
N ASN A 29 6.85 -13.28 0.16
CA ASN A 29 5.65 -12.46 -0.06
C ASN A 29 4.95 -12.27 1.27
N GLU A 30 4.46 -11.06 1.48
CA GLU A 30 3.72 -10.73 2.68
C GLU A 30 2.33 -10.26 2.27
N GLU A 31 1.31 -10.91 2.81
CA GLU A 31 -0.06 -10.52 2.54
C GLU A 31 -0.67 -9.92 3.79
N PHE A 32 -1.37 -8.82 3.62
CA PHE A 32 -2.03 -8.18 4.75
C PHE A 32 -3.28 -7.46 4.26
N CYS A 33 -4.17 -7.20 5.21
CA CYS A 33 -5.42 -6.52 4.92
C CYS A 33 -5.55 -5.32 5.85
N GLY A 34 -6.00 -4.21 5.31
CA GLY A 34 -6.15 -3.02 6.11
C GLY A 34 -6.75 -1.87 5.36
N VAL A 35 -6.69 -0.70 5.97
CA VAL A 35 -7.26 0.53 5.44
C VAL A 35 -6.17 1.58 5.37
N ILE A 36 -6.02 2.22 4.22
CA ILE A 36 -5.10 3.35 4.09
C ILE A 36 -5.69 4.51 4.89
N SER A 37 -4.97 4.96 5.91
CA SER A 37 -5.50 5.95 6.84
C SER A 37 -4.86 7.32 6.69
N VAL A 38 -3.56 7.38 6.45
CA VAL A 38 -2.85 8.66 6.38
C VAL A 38 -1.94 8.67 5.15
N LEU A 39 -1.93 9.79 4.44
CA LEU A 39 -1.06 9.99 3.30
C LEU A 39 0.03 11.00 3.65
N TYR A 40 1.27 10.62 3.36
CA TYR A 40 2.43 11.50 3.52
C TYR A 40 3.02 11.78 2.14
N PRO A 41 3.93 12.72 2.02
CA PRO A 41 4.48 13.06 0.69
C PRO A 41 5.11 11.89 -0.06
N ASN A 42 5.80 10.99 0.65
CA ASN A 42 6.51 9.91 -0.01
C ASN A 42 6.03 8.52 0.39
N VAL A 43 5.22 8.43 1.43
CA VAL A 43 4.74 7.15 1.97
C VAL A 43 3.29 7.28 2.39
N PHE A 44 2.67 6.16 2.68
CA PHE A 44 1.31 6.15 3.23
C PHE A 44 1.20 5.10 4.32
N LYS A 45 0.30 5.34 5.25
CA LYS A 45 0.11 4.46 6.39
C LYS A 45 -1.13 3.60 6.19
N ILE A 46 -1.00 2.32 6.48
CA ILE A 46 -2.10 1.36 6.42
C ILE A 46 -2.36 0.87 7.83
N ASP A 47 -3.60 1.04 8.29
CA ASP A 47 -4.04 0.46 9.56
C ASP A 47 -4.49 -0.97 9.30
N LEU A 48 -3.77 -1.93 9.86
CA LEU A 48 -4.07 -3.34 9.64
C LEU A 48 -5.29 -3.75 10.46
N ILE A 49 -6.05 -4.68 9.92
CA ILE A 49 -7.26 -5.15 10.60
C ILE A 49 -6.97 -5.84 11.92
N ASN A 50 -5.76 -6.35 12.09
CA ASN A 50 -5.35 -7.02 13.34
C ASN A 50 -4.85 -6.05 14.41
N GLY A 51 -4.93 -4.74 14.15
CA GLY A 51 -4.51 -3.73 15.10
C GLY A 51 -3.13 -3.17 14.90
N GLY A 52 -2.37 -3.70 13.93
CA GLY A 52 -1.05 -3.18 13.63
C GLY A 52 -1.07 -2.04 12.63
N VAL A 53 0.09 -1.53 12.30
CA VAL A 53 0.27 -0.46 11.33
C VAL A 53 1.39 -0.85 10.38
N LYS A 54 1.22 -0.52 9.10
CA LYS A 54 2.25 -0.74 8.10
C LYS A 54 2.42 0.54 7.29
N VAL A 55 3.67 0.94 7.06
CA VAL A 55 3.99 2.11 6.25
C VAL A 55 4.62 1.63 4.96
N CYS A 56 4.06 2.08 3.83
CA CYS A 56 4.54 1.69 2.51
C CYS A 56 4.83 2.94 1.69
N SER A 57 5.76 2.83 0.74
CA SER A 57 6.06 3.97 -0.11
C SER A 57 5.26 3.89 -1.41
N TYR A 58 5.01 5.05 -2.00
CA TYR A 58 4.37 5.10 -3.32
C TYR A 58 5.25 4.44 -4.36
N ASN A 59 6.57 4.51 -4.16
CA ASN A 59 7.51 3.91 -5.09
C ASN A 59 7.36 2.39 -5.14
N ASP A 60 7.01 1.76 -4.02
CA ASP A 60 6.77 0.32 -4.00
C ASP A 60 5.61 -0.08 -4.90
N LEU A 61 4.56 0.74 -4.94
CA LEU A 61 3.46 0.52 -5.87
C LEU A 61 3.91 0.74 -7.32
N LEU A 62 4.73 1.77 -7.55
CA LEU A 62 5.18 2.11 -8.88
C LEU A 62 5.99 0.98 -9.51
N ILE A 63 6.90 0.40 -8.75
CA ILE A 63 7.79 -0.66 -9.26
C ILE A 63 7.20 -2.06 -9.12
N GLY A 64 6.02 -2.17 -8.53
CA GLY A 64 5.33 -3.46 -8.44
C GLY A 64 5.69 -4.31 -7.24
N ASN A 65 6.45 -3.78 -6.29
CA ASN A 65 6.76 -4.51 -5.05
C ASN A 65 5.56 -4.60 -4.13
N LEU A 66 4.65 -3.65 -4.22
CA LEU A 66 3.42 -3.66 -3.45
C LEU A 66 2.25 -3.63 -4.42
N LYS A 67 1.27 -4.49 -4.18
CA LYS A 67 0.05 -4.51 -4.99
C LYS A 67 -1.17 -4.44 -4.11
N ILE A 68 -2.18 -3.72 -4.59
CA ILE A 68 -3.48 -3.67 -3.94
C ILE A 68 -4.36 -4.69 -4.63
N VAL A 69 -4.87 -5.65 -3.87
CA VAL A 69 -5.68 -6.73 -4.38
C VAL A 69 -7.04 -6.67 -3.68
N ASP A 70 -8.10 -6.77 -4.44
CA ASP A 70 -9.44 -6.74 -3.83
C ASP A 70 -9.86 -8.09 -3.24
#